data_02dca1fea8c733b353b185295ade76a8
#
_entry.id   02dca1fea8c733b353b185295ade76a8
#
_cell.length_a   1.000
_cell.length_b   1.000
_cell.length_c   1.000
_cell.angle_alpha   90.00
_cell.angle_beta   90.00
_cell.angle_gamma   90.00
#
_symmetry.space_group_name_H-M   'P 1'
#
loop_
_entity.id
_entity.type
_entity.pdbx_description
1 polymer ?
#
loop_
_entity_poly.entity_id
_entity_poly.type
_entity_poly.pdbx_seq_one_letter_code
_entity_poly.pdbx_strand_id
1 'polypeptide(L)'
;MDMVSGVGVLDKVAAVWRALENAGSLSLADLTVATGIPRATLHRLAVAMESQGLVRRNPQGEFCLGWWLVSLGQSAEASFPLVALARPVLERLRDTTGESVQLYVREADARRCVVSFESTHGLRWIVPEGALLPLSAGSAGHVLSGTPPNRRGWVASVGEREAGVASVSAPVRTPDGTVRAAISVSGPIERLSSEPGKRYGAAVVSAAADVAALIG
;
A
#
# COMPACT_ATOMS: atom_id res chain seq x y z
N MET A 1 10.13 -5.92 7.80
CA MET A 1 10.77 -5.16 8.90
C MET A 1 9.75 -5.03 10.00
N ASP A 2 9.93 -5.76 11.09
CA ASP A 2 8.98 -5.76 12.20
C ASP A 2 9.09 -4.41 12.94
N MET A 3 8.07 -3.59 12.80
CA MET A 3 7.95 -2.37 13.61
C MET A 3 7.61 -2.77 15.04
N VAL A 4 8.59 -2.75 15.93
CA VAL A 4 8.41 -2.98 17.37
C VAL A 4 8.09 -1.63 18.00
N SER A 5 6.87 -1.48 18.53
CA SER A 5 6.40 -0.21 19.13
C SER A 5 7.00 0.06 20.51
N GLY A 6 7.65 -0.93 21.14
CA GLY A 6 8.07 -0.91 22.54
C GLY A 6 6.91 -1.13 23.54
N VAL A 7 5.68 -1.27 23.04
CA VAL A 7 4.49 -1.59 23.87
C VAL A 7 4.05 -3.01 23.53
N GLY A 8 4.57 -3.97 24.26
CA GLY A 8 4.49 -5.40 23.93
C GLY A 8 3.08 -5.98 23.68
N VAL A 9 1.99 -5.35 24.20
CA VAL A 9 0.62 -5.76 23.87
C VAL A 9 0.23 -5.29 22.47
N LEU A 10 0.60 -4.07 22.06
CA LEU A 10 0.29 -3.54 20.72
C LEU A 10 1.06 -4.30 19.65
N ASP A 11 2.31 -4.66 19.91
CA ASP A 11 3.10 -5.45 18.97
C ASP A 11 2.46 -6.83 18.72
N LYS A 12 1.94 -7.46 19.79
CA LYS A 12 1.24 -8.74 19.67
C LYS A 12 -0.10 -8.62 18.93
N VAL A 13 -0.89 -7.57 19.21
CA VAL A 13 -2.13 -7.28 18.47
C VAL A 13 -1.84 -7.08 16.98
N ALA A 14 -0.84 -6.28 16.65
CA ALA A 14 -0.42 -6.05 15.28
C ALA A 14 0.06 -7.34 14.59
N ALA A 15 0.79 -8.21 15.29
CA ALA A 15 1.21 -9.49 14.74
C ALA A 15 0.02 -10.40 14.43
N VAL A 16 -0.98 -10.47 15.31
CA VAL A 16 -2.23 -11.23 15.06
C VAL A 16 -2.96 -10.69 13.84
N TRP A 17 -3.13 -9.37 13.73
CA TRP A 17 -3.82 -8.77 12.59
C TRP A 17 -3.10 -9.03 11.26
N ARG A 18 -1.77 -8.89 11.21
CA ARG A 18 -0.99 -9.21 10.00
C ARG A 18 -1.13 -10.67 9.58
N ALA A 19 -1.13 -11.61 10.56
CA ALA A 19 -1.32 -13.02 10.27
C ALA A 19 -2.72 -13.29 9.67
N LEU A 20 -3.77 -12.66 10.22
CA LEU A 20 -5.15 -12.78 9.74
C LEU A 20 -5.38 -12.06 8.40
N GLU A 21 -4.73 -10.92 8.17
CA GLU A 21 -4.77 -10.18 6.90
C GLU A 21 -4.24 -11.05 5.75
N ASN A 22 -3.14 -11.76 5.98
CA ASN A 22 -2.50 -12.60 4.95
C ASN A 22 -3.25 -13.91 4.69
N ALA A 23 -3.85 -14.51 5.72
CA ALA A 23 -4.47 -15.85 5.63
C ALA A 23 -6.00 -15.83 5.55
N GLY A 24 -6.66 -14.70 5.84
CA GLY A 24 -8.11 -14.57 5.93
C GLY A 24 -8.68 -15.11 7.23
N SER A 25 -8.41 -16.37 7.57
CA SER A 25 -8.76 -16.99 8.85
C SER A 25 -7.69 -17.98 9.30
N LEU A 26 -7.50 -18.12 10.61
CA LEU A 26 -6.55 -19.06 11.22
C LEU A 26 -7.12 -19.65 12.51
N SER A 27 -6.81 -20.93 12.74
CA SER A 27 -7.02 -21.55 14.04
C SER A 27 -6.07 -20.94 15.10
N LEU A 28 -6.37 -21.17 16.39
CA LEU A 28 -5.45 -20.75 17.47
C LEU A 28 -4.06 -21.41 17.34
N ALA A 29 -4.00 -22.63 16.82
CA ALA A 29 -2.73 -23.33 16.61
C ALA A 29 -1.92 -22.66 15.50
N ASP A 30 -2.54 -22.37 14.35
CA ASP A 30 -1.89 -21.73 13.21
C ASP A 30 -1.46 -20.29 13.53
N LEU A 31 -2.31 -19.55 14.27
CA LEU A 31 -1.93 -18.22 14.79
C LEU A 31 -0.72 -18.30 15.72
N THR A 32 -0.61 -19.34 16.55
CA THR A 32 0.57 -19.54 17.42
C THR A 32 1.82 -19.73 16.58
N VAL A 33 1.74 -20.52 15.52
CA VAL A 33 2.85 -20.75 14.58
C VAL A 33 3.20 -19.46 13.84
N ALA A 34 2.20 -18.78 13.29
CA ALA A 34 2.39 -17.59 12.46
C ALA A 34 2.95 -16.40 13.25
N THR A 35 2.58 -16.25 14.54
CA THR A 35 2.97 -15.09 15.36
C THR A 35 4.14 -15.37 16.30
N GLY A 36 4.46 -16.64 16.58
CA GLY A 36 5.44 -17.04 17.61
C GLY A 36 5.00 -16.70 19.05
N ILE A 37 3.77 -16.23 19.26
CA ILE A 37 3.24 -15.88 20.59
C ILE A 37 2.87 -17.18 21.34
N PRO A 38 3.30 -17.36 22.60
CA PRO A 38 2.94 -18.53 23.38
C PRO A 38 1.41 -18.75 23.45
N ARG A 39 0.93 -19.99 23.21
CA ARG A 39 -0.49 -20.34 23.07
C ARG A 39 -1.39 -19.75 24.16
N ALA A 40 -0.98 -19.81 25.43
CA ALA A 40 -1.77 -19.29 26.54
C ALA A 40 -1.92 -17.76 26.50
N THR A 41 -0.87 -17.05 26.11
CA THR A 41 -0.87 -15.60 25.92
C THR A 41 -1.74 -15.22 24.73
N LEU A 42 -1.56 -15.91 23.59
CA LEU A 42 -2.33 -15.69 22.39
C LEU A 42 -3.83 -15.93 22.61
N HIS A 43 -4.19 -17.02 23.31
CA HIS A 43 -5.60 -17.29 23.61
C HIS A 43 -6.26 -16.15 24.39
N ARG A 44 -5.60 -15.69 25.48
CA ARG A 44 -6.12 -14.55 26.29
C ARG A 44 -6.22 -13.27 25.45
N LEU A 45 -5.21 -13.01 24.62
CA LEU A 45 -5.22 -11.85 23.73
C LEU A 45 -6.36 -11.93 22.71
N ALA A 46 -6.51 -13.07 22.04
CA ALA A 46 -7.54 -13.29 21.01
C ALA A 46 -8.97 -13.19 21.62
N VAL A 47 -9.19 -13.71 22.81
CA VAL A 47 -10.48 -13.55 23.54
C VAL A 47 -10.73 -12.07 23.87
N ALA A 48 -9.72 -11.34 24.35
CA ALA A 48 -9.84 -9.91 24.59
C ALA A 48 -10.09 -9.10 23.30
N MET A 49 -9.41 -9.45 22.20
CA MET A 49 -9.65 -8.83 20.90
C MET A 49 -11.07 -9.16 20.37
N GLU A 50 -11.56 -10.38 20.60
CA GLU A 50 -12.90 -10.81 20.21
C GLU A 50 -13.98 -10.02 21.00
N SER A 51 -13.80 -9.82 22.30
CA SER A 51 -14.71 -9.02 23.11
C SER A 51 -14.79 -7.54 22.70
N GLN A 52 -13.74 -7.03 22.06
CA GLN A 52 -13.69 -5.67 21.52
C GLN A 52 -14.10 -5.59 20.03
N GLY A 53 -14.50 -6.71 19.40
CA GLY A 53 -14.85 -6.75 17.99
C GLY A 53 -13.67 -6.57 17.02
N LEU A 54 -12.43 -6.68 17.52
CA LEU A 54 -11.20 -6.56 16.73
C LEU A 54 -10.90 -7.84 15.92
N VAL A 55 -11.32 -8.98 16.44
CA VAL A 55 -11.39 -10.27 15.76
C VAL A 55 -12.75 -10.89 16.00
N ARG A 56 -13.11 -11.88 15.21
CA ARG A 56 -14.32 -12.70 15.37
C ARG A 56 -14.00 -14.15 15.03
N ARG A 57 -14.91 -15.07 15.30
CA ARG A 57 -14.81 -16.45 14.84
C ARG A 57 -15.72 -16.68 13.64
N ASN A 58 -15.21 -17.46 12.68
CA ASN A 58 -16.02 -17.99 11.60
C ASN A 58 -16.80 -19.25 12.09
N PRO A 59 -17.71 -19.85 11.27
CA PRO A 59 -18.44 -21.05 11.64
C PRO A 59 -17.57 -22.27 11.97
N GLN A 60 -16.32 -22.29 11.53
CA GLN A 60 -15.33 -23.34 11.80
C GLN A 60 -14.59 -23.11 13.12
N GLY A 61 -14.87 -21.99 13.82
CA GLY A 61 -14.23 -21.61 15.06
C GLY A 61 -12.87 -20.94 14.90
N GLU A 62 -12.45 -20.67 13.67
CA GLU A 62 -11.19 -19.96 13.39
C GLU A 62 -11.34 -18.45 13.59
N PHE A 63 -10.26 -17.81 13.97
CA PHE A 63 -10.19 -16.35 14.10
C PHE A 63 -10.05 -15.69 12.73
N CYS A 64 -10.77 -14.61 12.53
CA CYS A 64 -10.68 -13.70 11.39
C CYS A 64 -10.84 -12.25 11.85
N LEU A 65 -10.55 -11.28 10.98
CA LEU A 65 -10.69 -9.85 11.30
C LEU A 65 -12.12 -9.52 11.70
N GLY A 66 -12.27 -8.68 12.72
CA GLY A 66 -13.56 -8.30 13.29
C GLY A 66 -14.26 -7.19 12.49
N TRP A 67 -15.59 -7.11 12.62
CA TRP A 67 -16.41 -6.12 11.91
C TRP A 67 -16.13 -4.67 12.30
N TRP A 68 -15.67 -4.43 13.53
CA TRP A 68 -15.31 -3.09 13.97
C TRP A 68 -14.18 -2.48 13.13
N LEU A 69 -13.25 -3.30 12.65
CA LEU A 69 -12.18 -2.84 11.76
C LEU A 69 -12.70 -2.27 10.43
N VAL A 70 -13.81 -2.81 9.91
CA VAL A 70 -14.48 -2.26 8.72
C VAL A 70 -14.99 -0.84 9.01
N SER A 71 -15.65 -0.64 10.15
CA SER A 71 -16.14 0.67 10.56
C SER A 71 -15.01 1.68 10.79
N LEU A 72 -13.91 1.23 11.43
CA LEU A 72 -12.72 2.07 11.61
C LEU A 72 -12.09 2.45 10.27
N GLY A 73 -12.00 1.50 9.33
CA GLY A 73 -11.48 1.74 7.99
C GLY A 73 -12.31 2.79 7.25
N GLN A 74 -13.64 2.67 7.28
CA GLN A 74 -14.55 3.66 6.67
C GLN A 74 -14.38 5.06 7.30
N SER A 75 -14.27 5.13 8.63
CA SER A 75 -14.05 6.40 9.33
C SER A 75 -12.69 7.01 9.00
N ALA A 76 -11.67 6.18 8.89
CA ALA A 76 -10.33 6.62 8.48
C ALA A 76 -10.34 7.14 7.03
N GLU A 77 -11.00 6.43 6.11
CA GLU A 77 -11.11 6.84 4.71
C GLU A 77 -11.88 8.17 4.58
N ALA A 78 -12.96 8.35 5.33
CA ALA A 78 -13.71 9.61 5.35
C ALA A 78 -12.87 10.80 5.85
N SER A 79 -11.91 10.55 6.75
CA SER A 79 -10.98 11.57 7.26
C SER A 79 -9.84 11.90 6.28
N PHE A 80 -9.60 11.04 5.30
CA PHE A 80 -8.56 11.20 4.29
C PHE A 80 -9.13 10.96 2.89
N PRO A 81 -9.83 11.94 2.32
CA PRO A 81 -10.52 11.78 1.03
C PRO A 81 -9.58 11.51 -0.16
N LEU A 82 -8.27 11.57 0.04
CA LEU A 82 -7.25 11.31 -0.98
C LEU A 82 -7.51 10.01 -1.75
N VAL A 83 -7.83 8.91 -1.05
CA VAL A 83 -8.05 7.60 -1.68
C VAL A 83 -9.27 7.64 -2.59
N ALA A 84 -10.40 8.12 -2.08
CA ALA A 84 -11.65 8.22 -2.84
C ALA A 84 -11.51 9.14 -4.05
N LEU A 85 -10.86 10.30 -3.88
CA LEU A 85 -10.64 11.28 -4.96
C LEU A 85 -9.64 10.80 -6.01
N ALA A 86 -8.63 10.05 -5.60
CA ALA A 86 -7.60 9.55 -6.50
C ALA A 86 -8.06 8.36 -7.36
N ARG A 87 -8.95 7.48 -6.86
CA ARG A 87 -9.37 6.27 -7.56
C ARG A 87 -9.80 6.50 -9.02
N PRO A 88 -10.72 7.42 -9.34
CA PRO A 88 -11.14 7.63 -10.73
C PRO A 88 -10.01 8.18 -11.62
N VAL A 89 -9.07 8.93 -11.05
CA VAL A 89 -7.89 9.44 -11.79
C VAL A 89 -6.94 8.30 -12.12
N LEU A 90 -6.65 7.44 -11.15
CA LEU A 90 -5.74 6.30 -11.32
C LEU A 90 -6.34 5.23 -12.26
N GLU A 91 -7.66 5.02 -12.22
CA GLU A 91 -8.33 4.12 -13.14
C GLU A 91 -8.17 4.59 -14.60
N ARG A 92 -8.43 5.86 -14.88
CA ARG A 92 -8.17 6.46 -16.20
C ARG A 92 -6.70 6.35 -16.62
N LEU A 93 -5.77 6.54 -15.68
CA LEU A 93 -4.34 6.39 -15.97
C LEU A 93 -4.01 4.94 -16.33
N ARG A 94 -4.56 3.95 -15.61
CA ARG A 94 -4.42 2.53 -15.94
C ARG A 94 -4.98 2.23 -17.32
N ASP A 95 -6.17 2.71 -17.64
CA ASP A 95 -6.83 2.48 -18.93
C ASP A 95 -6.06 3.12 -20.10
N THR A 96 -5.48 4.30 -19.87
CA THR A 96 -4.68 5.01 -20.88
C THR A 96 -3.32 4.35 -21.12
N THR A 97 -2.68 3.86 -20.06
CA THR A 97 -1.34 3.29 -20.15
C THR A 97 -1.34 1.78 -20.42
N GLY A 98 -2.41 1.08 -20.03
CA GLY A 98 -2.50 -0.38 -20.04
C GLY A 98 -1.67 -1.05 -18.93
N GLU A 99 -0.95 -0.28 -18.10
CA GLU A 99 -0.03 -0.80 -17.10
C GLU A 99 -0.59 -0.70 -15.67
N SER A 100 0.03 -1.40 -14.73
CA SER A 100 -0.38 -1.31 -13.33
C SER A 100 -0.10 0.08 -12.76
N VAL A 101 -1.08 0.62 -12.03
CA VAL A 101 -1.04 1.97 -11.45
C VAL A 101 -1.29 1.89 -9.95
N GLN A 102 -0.47 2.58 -9.17
CA GLN A 102 -0.59 2.60 -7.71
C GLN A 102 -0.50 4.02 -7.15
N LEU A 103 -1.18 4.24 -6.03
CA LEU A 103 -1.00 5.39 -5.15
C LEU A 103 -0.31 4.94 -3.88
N TYR A 104 0.76 5.60 -3.52
CA TYR A 104 1.50 5.35 -2.30
C TYR A 104 1.49 6.55 -1.38
N VAL A 105 1.36 6.30 -0.08
CA VAL A 105 1.58 7.29 0.98
C VAL A 105 2.78 6.89 1.83
N ARG A 106 3.48 7.87 2.40
CA ARG A 106 4.58 7.58 3.33
C ARG A 106 4.02 7.17 4.69
N GLU A 107 4.57 6.10 5.24
CA GLU A 107 4.28 5.59 6.57
C GLU A 107 5.60 5.30 7.29
N ALA A 108 6.05 6.20 8.15
CA ALA A 108 7.36 6.16 8.81
C ALA A 108 8.51 6.01 7.79
N ASP A 109 9.25 4.89 7.86
CA ASP A 109 10.36 4.55 6.96
C ASP A 109 9.95 3.66 5.77
N ALA A 110 8.65 3.55 5.53
CA ALA A 110 8.07 2.75 4.46
C ALA A 110 7.06 3.57 3.64
N ARG A 111 6.53 2.96 2.58
CA ARG A 111 5.38 3.46 1.84
C ARG A 111 4.28 2.41 1.81
N ARG A 112 3.05 2.84 2.06
CA ARG A 112 1.86 1.99 1.94
C ARG A 112 1.20 2.21 0.58
N CYS A 113 0.86 1.12 -0.09
CA CYS A 113 0.00 1.15 -1.26
C CYS A 113 -1.45 1.33 -0.80
N VAL A 114 -2.07 2.46 -1.14
CA VAL A 114 -3.45 2.78 -0.70
C VAL A 114 -4.47 2.69 -1.83
N VAL A 115 -4.03 2.70 -3.10
CA VAL A 115 -4.84 2.39 -4.28
C VAL A 115 -3.99 1.56 -5.22
N SER A 116 -4.55 0.51 -5.80
CA SER A 116 -3.91 -0.32 -6.82
C SER A 116 -4.89 -0.72 -7.90
N PHE A 117 -4.54 -0.44 -9.14
CA PHE A 117 -5.19 -0.97 -10.33
C PHE A 117 -4.20 -1.83 -11.11
N GLU A 118 -4.56 -3.08 -11.32
CA GLU A 118 -3.72 -3.99 -12.10
C GLU A 118 -3.79 -3.67 -13.59
N SER A 119 -2.68 -3.92 -14.27
CA SER A 119 -2.60 -3.92 -15.73
C SER A 119 -3.59 -4.93 -16.33
N THR A 120 -4.12 -4.61 -17.49
CA THR A 120 -4.99 -5.52 -18.27
C THR A 120 -4.20 -6.64 -18.99
N HIS A 121 -2.87 -6.57 -18.99
CA HIS A 121 -2.02 -7.60 -19.57
C HIS A 121 -1.89 -8.83 -18.66
N GLY A 122 -1.76 -10.03 -19.25
CA GLY A 122 -1.57 -11.29 -18.52
C GLY A 122 -0.31 -11.27 -17.65
N LEU A 123 0.84 -10.90 -18.21
CA LEU A 123 2.05 -10.64 -17.43
C LEU A 123 2.01 -9.21 -16.92
N ARG A 124 1.88 -9.04 -15.60
CA ARG A 124 1.77 -7.74 -14.96
C ARG A 124 2.45 -7.70 -13.61
N TRP A 125 2.84 -6.52 -13.18
CA TRP A 125 3.33 -6.30 -11.83
C TRP A 125 2.15 -6.02 -10.90
N ILE A 126 2.07 -6.77 -9.80
CA ILE A 126 0.98 -6.67 -8.83
C ILE A 126 1.54 -6.14 -7.50
N VAL A 127 0.93 -5.10 -6.98
CA VAL A 127 1.13 -4.63 -5.61
C VAL A 127 -0.25 -4.49 -5.00
N PRO A 128 -0.63 -5.34 -4.04
CA PRO A 128 -1.95 -5.26 -3.43
C PRO A 128 -2.11 -3.96 -2.61
N GLU A 129 -3.34 -3.48 -2.51
CA GLU A 129 -3.67 -2.43 -1.54
C GLU A 129 -3.34 -2.91 -0.13
N GLY A 130 -2.85 -2.01 0.73
CA GLY A 130 -2.34 -2.35 2.05
C GLY A 130 -0.86 -2.73 2.08
N ALA A 131 -0.25 -3.12 0.97
CA ALA A 131 1.15 -3.55 0.93
C ALA A 131 2.10 -2.45 1.45
N LEU A 132 3.01 -2.85 2.33
CA LEU A 132 4.05 -1.98 2.89
C LEU A 132 5.38 -2.27 2.21
N LEU A 133 5.97 -1.26 1.59
CA LEU A 133 7.19 -1.37 0.78
C LEU A 133 8.26 -0.39 1.28
N PRO A 134 9.56 -0.71 1.12
CA PRO A 134 10.64 0.18 1.56
C PRO A 134 10.66 1.49 0.76
N LEU A 135 11.08 2.58 1.39
CA LEU A 135 11.33 3.86 0.70
C LEU A 135 12.60 3.85 -0.14
N SER A 136 13.56 2.97 0.19
CA SER A 136 14.89 2.96 -0.40
C SER A 136 14.97 2.45 -1.84
N ALA A 137 13.89 1.88 -2.40
CA ALA A 137 13.91 1.29 -3.72
C ALA A 137 12.62 1.57 -4.50
N GLY A 138 12.77 1.80 -5.80
CA GLY A 138 11.68 2.05 -6.73
C GLY A 138 11.25 3.53 -6.78
N SER A 139 10.75 3.96 -7.94
CA SER A 139 10.47 5.37 -8.24
C SER A 139 9.57 6.07 -7.21
N ALA A 140 8.50 5.41 -6.73
CA ALA A 140 7.61 5.96 -5.70
C ALA A 140 8.30 6.08 -4.32
N GLY A 141 9.21 5.14 -4.00
CA GLY A 141 10.04 5.24 -2.79
C GLY A 141 10.91 6.49 -2.82
N HIS A 142 11.60 6.70 -3.91
CA HIS A 142 12.43 7.89 -4.12
C HIS A 142 11.62 9.19 -4.02
N VAL A 143 10.46 9.26 -4.66
CA VAL A 143 9.55 10.42 -4.53
C VAL A 143 9.21 10.71 -3.07
N LEU A 144 8.79 9.69 -2.32
CA LEU A 144 8.36 9.83 -0.92
C LEU A 144 9.53 10.01 0.07
N SER A 145 10.75 9.64 -0.33
CA SER A 145 11.99 9.95 0.43
C SER A 145 12.48 11.39 0.24
N GLY A 146 11.84 12.15 -0.66
CA GLY A 146 12.22 13.51 -0.96
C GLY A 146 13.24 13.65 -2.09
N THR A 147 13.48 12.59 -2.89
CA THR A 147 14.29 12.70 -4.11
C THR A 147 13.62 13.71 -5.07
N PRO A 148 14.33 14.76 -5.50
CA PRO A 148 13.76 15.73 -6.42
C PRO A 148 13.39 15.05 -7.75
N PRO A 149 12.19 15.31 -8.28
CA PRO A 149 11.86 14.89 -9.63
C PRO A 149 12.79 15.58 -10.65
N ASN A 150 12.94 14.97 -11.81
CA ASN A 150 13.63 15.61 -12.90
C ASN A 150 12.89 16.87 -13.39
N ARG A 151 13.48 17.60 -14.36
CA ARG A 151 12.87 18.83 -14.92
C ARG A 151 11.47 18.61 -15.54
N ARG A 152 11.07 17.36 -15.81
CA ARG A 152 9.75 17.00 -16.34
C ARG A 152 8.77 16.56 -15.26
N GLY A 153 9.15 16.57 -13.97
CA GLY A 153 8.28 16.34 -12.82
C GLY A 153 8.17 14.88 -12.37
N TRP A 154 8.97 13.95 -12.87
CA TRP A 154 8.90 12.54 -12.51
C TRP A 154 10.25 11.95 -12.06
N VAL A 155 10.18 10.82 -11.37
CA VAL A 155 11.30 9.95 -11.00
C VAL A 155 11.07 8.58 -11.64
N ALA A 156 12.11 7.94 -12.19
CA ALA A 156 12.06 6.61 -12.75
C ALA A 156 12.98 5.65 -11.99
N SER A 157 12.67 4.37 -12.08
CA SER A 157 13.46 3.29 -11.51
C SER A 157 13.36 2.05 -12.40
N VAL A 158 14.47 1.32 -12.56
CA VAL A 158 14.54 0.11 -13.38
C VAL A 158 15.32 -0.95 -12.62
N GLY A 159 14.67 -2.08 -12.32
CA GLY A 159 15.29 -3.23 -11.66
C GLY A 159 15.67 -3.05 -10.19
N GLU A 160 15.38 -1.90 -9.56
CA GLU A 160 15.85 -1.62 -8.20
C GLU A 160 15.16 -2.45 -7.12
N ARG A 161 13.86 -2.63 -7.23
CA ARG A 161 13.08 -3.39 -6.24
C ARG A 161 12.97 -4.86 -6.63
N GLU A 162 12.80 -5.11 -7.91
CA GLU A 162 12.63 -6.42 -8.48
C GLU A 162 13.26 -6.44 -9.86
N ALA A 163 14.12 -7.44 -10.11
CA ALA A 163 14.71 -7.62 -11.43
C ALA A 163 13.60 -7.81 -12.49
N GLY A 164 13.72 -7.11 -13.60
CA GLY A 164 12.70 -7.17 -14.66
C GLY A 164 11.52 -6.21 -14.48
N VAL A 165 11.46 -5.41 -13.43
CA VAL A 165 10.40 -4.42 -13.19
C VAL A 165 10.94 -3.00 -13.36
N ALA A 166 10.22 -2.18 -14.12
CA ALA A 166 10.44 -0.75 -14.23
C ALA A 166 9.24 0.03 -13.68
N SER A 167 9.48 1.26 -13.24
CA SER A 167 8.43 2.16 -12.77
C SER A 167 8.78 3.61 -13.00
N VAL A 168 7.75 4.45 -13.10
CA VAL A 168 7.87 5.90 -13.12
C VAL A 168 6.81 6.49 -12.20
N SER A 169 7.19 7.49 -11.38
CA SER A 169 6.32 8.09 -10.38
C SER A 169 6.42 9.60 -10.37
N ALA A 170 5.30 10.25 -10.02
CA ALA A 170 5.25 11.68 -9.78
C ALA A 170 4.65 11.98 -8.39
N PRO A 171 5.12 13.05 -7.73
CA PRO A 171 4.59 13.47 -6.44
C PRO A 171 3.22 14.14 -6.59
N VAL A 172 2.29 13.77 -5.71
CA VAL A 172 1.07 14.53 -5.45
C VAL A 172 1.41 15.56 -4.37
N ARG A 173 1.32 16.85 -4.71
CA ARG A 173 1.70 17.94 -3.80
C ARG A 173 0.50 18.78 -3.41
N THR A 174 0.47 19.19 -2.17
CA THR A 174 -0.43 20.25 -1.70
C THR A 174 0.09 21.62 -2.14
N PRO A 175 -0.73 22.69 -2.10
CA PRO A 175 -0.33 24.04 -2.51
C PRO A 175 0.90 24.59 -1.79
N ASP A 176 1.16 24.14 -0.57
CA ASP A 176 2.37 24.49 0.20
C ASP A 176 3.64 23.73 -0.25
N GLY A 177 3.51 22.86 -1.28
CA GLY A 177 4.60 22.06 -1.82
C GLY A 177 4.88 20.75 -1.11
N THR A 178 4.15 20.42 -0.04
CA THR A 178 4.30 19.16 0.70
C THR A 178 3.89 17.96 -0.16
N VAL A 179 4.73 16.92 -0.20
CA VAL A 179 4.40 15.66 -0.89
C VAL A 179 3.48 14.83 0.01
N ARG A 180 2.24 14.65 -0.41
CA ARG A 180 1.24 13.84 0.30
C ARG A 180 1.22 12.39 -0.16
N ALA A 181 1.50 12.16 -1.45
CA ALA A 181 1.47 10.84 -2.05
C ALA A 181 2.39 10.77 -3.26
N ALA A 182 2.59 9.56 -3.79
CA ALA A 182 3.23 9.32 -5.07
C ALA A 182 2.33 8.44 -5.95
N ILE A 183 2.04 8.87 -7.18
CA ILE A 183 1.40 8.06 -8.20
C ILE A 183 2.50 7.36 -9.00
N SER A 184 2.32 6.07 -9.26
CA SER A 184 3.28 5.23 -9.98
C SER A 184 2.61 4.45 -11.09
N VAL A 185 3.25 4.39 -12.25
CA VAL A 185 3.02 3.36 -13.27
C VAL A 185 4.16 2.37 -13.18
N SER A 186 3.85 1.08 -13.15
CA SER A 186 4.83 0.01 -12.99
C SER A 186 4.47 -1.22 -13.81
N GLY A 187 5.49 -1.94 -14.28
CA GLY A 187 5.31 -3.16 -15.07
C GLY A 187 6.62 -3.77 -15.49
N PRO A 188 6.59 -4.84 -16.30
CA PRO A 188 7.78 -5.47 -16.87
C PRO A 188 8.61 -4.50 -17.73
N ILE A 189 9.94 -4.62 -17.62
CA ILE A 189 10.89 -3.77 -18.38
C ILE A 189 10.66 -3.91 -19.89
N GLU A 190 10.26 -5.09 -20.37
CA GLU A 190 9.97 -5.34 -21.77
C GLU A 190 8.90 -4.40 -22.35
N ARG A 191 7.94 -3.97 -21.52
CA ARG A 191 6.89 -3.03 -21.94
C ARG A 191 7.17 -1.60 -21.54
N LEU A 192 7.67 -1.38 -20.32
CA LEU A 192 7.99 -0.05 -19.83
C LEU A 192 9.29 0.50 -20.41
N SER A 193 10.14 -0.35 -20.95
CA SER A 193 11.52 -0.08 -21.39
C SER A 193 12.48 0.28 -20.26
N SER A 194 13.76 0.44 -20.61
CA SER A 194 14.79 0.97 -19.70
C SER A 194 14.62 2.47 -19.40
N GLU A 195 13.68 3.13 -20.08
CA GLU A 195 13.40 4.56 -19.92
C GLU A 195 11.88 4.81 -19.71
N PRO A 196 11.27 4.25 -18.64
CA PRO A 196 9.81 4.29 -18.43
C PRO A 196 9.26 5.70 -18.37
N GLY A 197 10.07 6.65 -17.92
CA GLY A 197 9.69 8.08 -17.85
C GLY A 197 9.54 8.75 -19.21
N LYS A 198 10.22 8.29 -20.26
CA LYS A 198 10.00 8.82 -21.61
C LYS A 198 8.61 8.44 -22.15
N ARG A 199 8.15 7.23 -21.80
CA ARG A 199 6.86 6.71 -22.28
C ARG A 199 5.69 7.18 -21.44
N TYR A 200 5.78 7.11 -20.12
CA TYR A 200 4.67 7.29 -19.21
C TYR A 200 4.79 8.49 -18.28
N GLY A 201 5.96 9.17 -18.24
CA GLY A 201 6.22 10.25 -17.29
C GLY A 201 5.23 11.40 -17.40
N ALA A 202 4.87 11.82 -18.61
CA ALA A 202 3.89 12.90 -18.80
C ALA A 202 2.50 12.53 -18.27
N ALA A 203 2.04 11.29 -18.52
CA ALA A 203 0.75 10.81 -18.04
C ALA A 203 0.70 10.74 -16.49
N VAL A 204 1.78 10.23 -15.87
CA VAL A 204 1.88 10.17 -14.40
C VAL A 204 1.89 11.56 -13.77
N VAL A 205 2.62 12.52 -14.36
CA VAL A 205 2.65 13.90 -13.87
C VAL A 205 1.29 14.57 -14.00
N SER A 206 0.58 14.38 -15.13
CA SER A 206 -0.78 14.87 -15.30
C SER A 206 -1.73 14.30 -14.24
N ALA A 207 -1.71 12.99 -14.04
CA ALA A 207 -2.53 12.34 -13.01
C ALA A 207 -2.21 12.85 -11.60
N ALA A 208 -0.93 13.08 -11.30
CA ALA A 208 -0.54 13.64 -10.01
C ALA A 208 -1.04 15.07 -9.80
N ALA A 209 -1.03 15.89 -10.86
CA ALA A 209 -1.60 17.23 -10.83
C ALA A 209 -3.12 17.22 -10.66
N ASP A 210 -3.82 16.31 -11.37
CA ASP A 210 -5.28 16.14 -11.25
C ASP A 210 -5.67 15.77 -9.80
N VAL A 211 -4.97 14.82 -9.18
CA VAL A 211 -5.21 14.46 -7.78
C VAL A 211 -4.86 15.61 -6.84
N ALA A 212 -3.76 16.31 -7.07
CA ALA A 212 -3.37 17.47 -6.27
C ALA A 212 -4.44 18.56 -6.26
N ALA A 213 -5.06 18.83 -7.41
CA ALA A 213 -6.14 19.80 -7.54
C ALA A 213 -7.45 19.40 -6.80
N LEU A 214 -7.65 18.09 -6.56
CA LEU A 214 -8.83 17.59 -5.85
C LEU A 214 -8.66 17.61 -4.33
N ILE A 215 -7.43 17.65 -3.82
CA ILE A 215 -7.13 17.57 -2.38
C ILE A 215 -6.68 18.92 -1.77
N GLY A 216 -6.42 19.90 -2.61
CA GLY A 216 -6.01 21.26 -2.23
C GLY A 216 -7.16 22.18 -2.15
#